data_1f6e025283ef6eb0d45a0a9ad205ef9d
#
_entry.id   1f6e025283ef6eb0d45a0a9ad205ef9d
#
_cell.length_a   1.000
_cell.length_b   1.000
_cell.length_c   1.000
_cell.angle_alpha   90.00
_cell.angle_beta   90.00
_cell.angle_gamma   90.00
#
_symmetry.space_group_name_H-M   'P 1'
#
loop_
_entity.id
_entity.type
_entity.pdbx_description
1 polymer ?
#
loop_
_entity_poly.entity_id
_entity_poly.type
_entity_poly.pdbx_seq_one_letter_code
_entity_poly.pdbx_strand_id
1 'polypeptide(L)'
;DAISHAVLPGVAISYILGINFFIGAIVFGLLASIIITFIKSNSVIKGDTAIGITFSSFLALGVILIGVANSSTDLFHILFGNILAVQDIDKWITIGVSVLVLVIVVLFFKELLITSFDPLMAKAIGMNVSFYHYLLMVLLTLVAVTAMQSVGTILIVAMLITPAATAYLYANSLKTMIFISAAVGASSSLLGLFIGYNFNIAAGSSIVLTAASLFVISFLISPKQKFLRKKERSL
;
A
#
# COMPACT_ATOMS: atom_id res chain seq x y z
N ASP A 1 2.06 4.62 -0.40
CA ASP A 1 1.72 5.79 -1.25
C ASP A 1 2.83 6.11 -2.24
N ALA A 2 4.03 6.46 -1.76
CA ALA A 2 5.17 6.81 -2.62
C ALA A 2 5.51 5.72 -3.66
N ILE A 3 5.48 4.45 -3.30
CA ILE A 3 5.75 3.34 -4.22
C ILE A 3 4.66 3.25 -5.28
N SER A 4 3.40 3.39 -4.93
CA SER A 4 2.27 3.31 -5.87
C SER A 4 2.36 4.35 -7.00
N HIS A 5 2.85 5.54 -6.71
CA HIS A 5 3.08 6.59 -7.71
C HIS A 5 4.45 6.49 -8.39
N ALA A 6 5.46 5.96 -7.70
CA ALA A 6 6.80 5.78 -8.26
C ALA A 6 6.87 4.71 -9.35
N VAL A 7 5.86 3.86 -9.50
CA VAL A 7 5.78 2.90 -10.62
C VAL A 7 5.30 3.51 -11.93
N LEU A 8 4.72 4.73 -11.93
CA LEU A 8 4.20 5.38 -13.14
C LEU A 8 5.23 5.48 -14.29
N PRO A 9 6.50 5.86 -14.08
CA PRO A 9 7.48 5.87 -15.15
C PRO A 9 7.69 4.49 -15.78
N GLY A 10 7.68 3.44 -14.96
CA GLY A 10 7.82 2.07 -15.42
C GLY A 10 6.65 1.63 -16.30
N VAL A 11 5.44 1.97 -15.91
CA VAL A 11 4.23 1.71 -16.69
C VAL A 11 4.28 2.47 -18.02
N ALA A 12 4.67 3.75 -17.99
CA ALA A 12 4.80 4.58 -19.19
C ALA A 12 5.84 4.02 -20.17
N ILE A 13 7.01 3.61 -19.69
CA ILE A 13 8.06 3.00 -20.51
C ILE A 13 7.57 1.67 -21.08
N SER A 14 6.91 0.83 -20.29
CA SER A 14 6.35 -0.43 -20.77
C SER A 14 5.33 -0.21 -21.89
N TYR A 15 4.50 0.82 -21.78
CA TYR A 15 3.55 1.21 -22.82
C TYR A 15 4.27 1.61 -24.12
N ILE A 16 5.29 2.48 -24.03
CA ILE A 16 6.09 2.94 -25.18
C ILE A 16 6.79 1.76 -25.88
N LEU A 17 7.30 0.80 -25.11
CA LEU A 17 8.03 -0.37 -25.62
C LEU A 17 7.10 -1.50 -26.06
N GLY A 18 5.79 -1.42 -25.83
CA GLY A 18 4.83 -2.48 -26.15
C GLY A 18 5.01 -3.75 -25.33
N ILE A 19 5.60 -3.66 -24.13
CA ILE A 19 5.82 -4.78 -23.21
C ILE A 19 4.79 -4.78 -22.09
N ASN A 20 4.73 -5.88 -21.33
CA ASN A 20 3.79 -6.00 -20.21
C ASN A 20 4.05 -4.93 -19.15
N PHE A 21 3.02 -4.17 -18.79
CA PHE A 21 3.05 -3.09 -17.77
C PHE A 21 3.60 -3.55 -16.43
N PHE A 22 3.38 -4.80 -16.08
CA PHE A 22 3.84 -5.42 -14.86
C PHE A 22 5.36 -5.37 -14.70
N ILE A 23 6.09 -5.62 -15.79
CA ILE A 23 7.56 -5.65 -15.78
C ILE A 23 8.10 -4.26 -15.43
N GLY A 24 7.62 -3.21 -16.12
CA GLY A 24 8.05 -1.85 -15.83
C GLY A 24 7.64 -1.38 -14.44
N ALA A 25 6.42 -1.71 -14.01
CA ALA A 25 5.93 -1.36 -12.68
C ALA A 25 6.79 -1.99 -11.57
N ILE A 26 7.14 -3.28 -11.68
CA ILE A 26 8.01 -3.97 -10.72
C ILE A 26 9.41 -3.34 -10.72
N VAL A 27 10.01 -3.14 -11.87
CA VAL A 27 11.36 -2.58 -11.99
C VAL A 27 11.43 -1.19 -11.34
N PHE A 28 10.52 -0.29 -11.66
CA PHE A 28 10.51 1.07 -11.12
C PHE A 28 10.08 1.12 -9.65
N GLY A 29 9.17 0.26 -9.21
CA GLY A 29 8.81 0.12 -7.81
C GLY A 29 9.99 -0.35 -6.95
N LEU A 30 10.75 -1.35 -7.43
CA LEU A 30 11.97 -1.81 -6.78
C LEU A 30 13.07 -0.74 -6.78
N LEU A 31 13.27 -0.04 -7.90
CA LEU A 31 14.23 1.07 -7.98
C LEU A 31 13.89 2.16 -6.96
N ALA A 32 12.63 2.57 -6.86
CA ALA A 32 12.18 3.56 -5.88
C ALA A 32 12.45 3.09 -4.45
N SER A 33 12.13 1.83 -4.14
CA SER A 33 12.39 1.24 -2.82
C SER A 33 13.87 1.22 -2.45
N ILE A 34 14.72 0.86 -3.41
CA ILE A 34 16.19 0.86 -3.24
C ILE A 34 16.70 2.27 -3.01
N ILE A 35 16.26 3.24 -3.82
CA ILE A 35 16.68 4.65 -3.70
C ILE A 35 16.25 5.22 -2.34
N ILE A 36 15.01 5.03 -1.92
CA ILE A 36 14.52 5.49 -0.61
C ILE A 36 15.37 4.89 0.51
N THR A 37 15.61 3.59 0.47
CA THR A 37 16.41 2.90 1.50
C THR A 37 17.87 3.37 1.48
N PHE A 38 18.45 3.56 0.30
CA PHE A 38 19.80 4.06 0.15
C PHE A 38 19.97 5.48 0.71
N ILE A 39 19.06 6.39 0.39
CA ILE A 39 19.07 7.76 0.92
C ILE A 39 18.94 7.74 2.46
N LYS A 40 18.00 6.94 2.98
CA LYS A 40 17.75 6.81 4.42
C LYS A 40 18.97 6.24 5.19
N SER A 41 19.67 5.28 4.58
CA SER A 41 20.82 4.63 5.26
C SER A 41 22.13 5.42 5.15
N ASN A 42 22.30 6.26 4.12
CA ASN A 42 23.57 6.93 3.82
C ASN A 42 23.51 8.46 3.96
N SER A 43 22.40 9.02 4.44
CA SER A 43 22.29 10.47 4.63
C SER A 43 21.66 10.83 5.98
N VAL A 44 21.84 12.09 6.39
CA VAL A 44 21.18 12.67 7.57
C VAL A 44 19.71 13.06 7.32
N ILE A 45 19.22 12.84 6.11
CA ILE A 45 17.86 13.19 5.70
C ILE A 45 16.86 12.24 6.38
N LYS A 46 15.78 12.81 6.91
CA LYS A 46 14.69 12.02 7.52
C LYS A 46 14.02 11.11 6.47
N GLY A 47 13.57 9.93 6.90
CA GLY A 47 12.94 8.95 6.02
C GLY A 47 11.78 9.53 5.22
N ASP A 48 10.92 10.35 5.84
CA ASP A 48 9.77 10.98 5.17
C ASP A 48 10.21 11.94 4.05
N THR A 49 11.32 12.67 4.24
CA THR A 49 11.88 13.55 3.21
C THR A 49 12.46 12.73 2.04
N ALA A 50 13.15 11.63 2.32
CA ALA A 50 13.65 10.73 1.26
C ALA A 50 12.51 10.14 0.44
N ILE A 51 11.43 9.73 1.11
CA ILE A 51 10.20 9.25 0.46
C ILE A 51 9.60 10.35 -0.42
N GLY A 52 9.44 11.57 0.11
CA GLY A 52 8.85 12.70 -0.62
C GLY A 52 9.63 13.09 -1.87
N ILE A 53 10.98 13.15 -1.78
CA ILE A 53 11.84 13.47 -2.93
C ILE A 53 11.73 12.37 -4.00
N THR A 54 11.83 11.11 -3.62
CA THR A 54 11.74 9.99 -4.57
C THR A 54 10.37 9.95 -5.23
N PHE A 55 9.30 10.08 -4.44
CA PHE A 55 7.92 10.13 -4.92
C PHE A 55 7.73 11.25 -5.97
N SER A 56 8.06 12.49 -5.62
CA SER A 56 7.84 13.63 -6.53
C SER A 56 8.68 13.54 -7.80
N SER A 57 9.92 13.04 -7.70
CA SER A 57 10.79 12.88 -8.87
C SER A 57 10.27 11.80 -9.82
N PHE A 58 9.86 10.65 -9.30
CA PHE A 58 9.32 9.56 -10.11
C PHE A 58 7.95 9.92 -10.69
N LEU A 59 7.09 10.58 -9.91
CA LEU A 59 5.80 11.06 -10.40
C LEU A 59 6.00 12.04 -11.56
N ALA A 60 6.87 13.03 -11.41
CA ALA A 60 7.17 14.00 -12.47
C ALA A 60 7.72 13.32 -13.74
N LEU A 61 8.64 12.35 -13.56
CA LEU A 61 9.17 11.56 -14.67
C LEU A 61 8.05 10.77 -15.37
N GLY A 62 7.17 10.13 -14.60
CA GLY A 62 6.03 9.38 -15.12
C GLY A 62 5.09 10.27 -15.95
N VAL A 63 4.73 11.44 -15.43
CA VAL A 63 3.86 12.40 -16.13
C VAL A 63 4.49 12.86 -17.45
N ILE A 64 5.79 13.17 -17.47
CA ILE A 64 6.51 13.57 -18.69
C ILE A 64 6.47 12.41 -19.71
N LEU A 65 6.77 11.19 -19.31
CA LEU A 65 6.79 10.04 -20.21
C LEU A 65 5.41 9.71 -20.79
N ILE A 66 4.35 9.85 -20.00
CA ILE A 66 2.97 9.67 -20.47
C ILE A 66 2.60 10.78 -21.47
N GLY A 67 3.01 12.02 -21.22
CA GLY A 67 2.81 13.12 -22.17
C GLY A 67 3.49 12.87 -23.51
N VAL A 68 4.71 12.31 -23.49
CA VAL A 68 5.45 11.91 -24.71
C VAL A 68 4.77 10.75 -25.44
N ALA A 69 4.18 9.81 -24.69
CA ALA A 69 3.48 8.64 -25.24
C ALA A 69 2.15 8.97 -25.94
N ASN A 70 1.66 10.22 -25.87
CA ASN A 70 0.36 10.67 -26.42
C ASN A 70 -0.86 9.85 -25.92
N SER A 71 -0.74 9.24 -24.73
CA SER A 71 -1.74 8.33 -24.14
C SER A 71 -2.41 8.94 -22.92
N SER A 72 -3.18 10.01 -23.13
CA SER A 72 -3.91 10.66 -22.03
C SER A 72 -5.08 9.83 -21.47
N THR A 73 -5.62 8.91 -22.26
CA THR A 73 -6.79 8.09 -21.88
C THR A 73 -6.43 6.99 -20.87
N ASP A 74 -5.23 6.43 -20.97
CA ASP A 74 -4.80 5.31 -20.12
C ASP A 74 -4.40 5.76 -18.70
N LEU A 75 -4.07 7.03 -18.50
CA LEU A 75 -3.69 7.55 -17.18
C LEU A 75 -4.84 7.49 -16.18
N PHE A 76 -6.06 7.81 -16.60
CA PHE A 76 -7.24 7.69 -15.76
C PHE A 76 -7.49 6.25 -15.32
N HIS A 77 -7.31 5.28 -16.23
CA HIS A 77 -7.44 3.85 -15.91
C HIS A 77 -6.37 3.38 -14.92
N ILE A 78 -5.14 3.86 -15.02
CA ILE A 78 -4.05 3.52 -14.09
C ILE A 78 -4.30 4.11 -12.69
N LEU A 79 -4.78 5.36 -12.62
CA LEU A 79 -5.02 6.04 -11.34
C LEU A 79 -6.27 5.53 -10.61
N PHE A 80 -7.36 5.34 -11.34
CA PHE A 80 -8.65 4.99 -10.75
C PHE A 80 -8.95 3.49 -10.82
N GLY A 81 -8.26 2.73 -11.70
CA GLY A 81 -8.49 1.32 -11.91
C GLY A 81 -9.91 1.01 -12.42
N ASN A 82 -10.14 -0.23 -12.75
CA ASN A 82 -11.48 -0.74 -13.00
C ASN A 82 -11.61 -2.17 -12.46
N ILE A 83 -11.98 -2.27 -11.19
CA ILE A 83 -12.07 -3.55 -10.48
C ILE A 83 -13.06 -4.54 -11.14
N LEU A 84 -14.04 -4.02 -11.92
CA LEU A 84 -15.03 -4.85 -12.61
C LEU A 84 -14.53 -5.37 -13.98
N ALA A 85 -13.43 -4.80 -14.50
CA ALA A 85 -12.86 -5.17 -15.79
C ALA A 85 -11.49 -5.87 -15.66
N VAL A 86 -11.18 -6.45 -14.49
CA VAL A 86 -9.93 -7.19 -14.23
C VAL A 86 -9.88 -8.44 -15.12
N GLN A 87 -8.78 -8.60 -15.86
CA GLN A 87 -8.55 -9.77 -16.70
C GLN A 87 -8.29 -11.02 -15.84
N ASP A 88 -8.66 -12.19 -16.36
CA ASP A 88 -8.47 -13.46 -15.64
C ASP A 88 -6.99 -13.73 -15.32
N ILE A 89 -6.08 -13.33 -16.20
CA ILE A 89 -4.63 -13.49 -15.95
C ILE A 89 -4.15 -12.63 -14.78
N ASP A 90 -4.63 -11.39 -14.67
CA ASP A 90 -4.25 -10.46 -13.58
C ASP A 90 -4.77 -10.96 -12.24
N LYS A 91 -5.95 -11.54 -12.24
CA LYS A 91 -6.54 -12.20 -11.06
C LYS A 91 -5.66 -13.33 -10.54
N TRP A 92 -5.19 -14.22 -11.42
CA TRP A 92 -4.33 -15.34 -11.03
C TRP A 92 -2.94 -14.88 -10.59
N ILE A 93 -2.38 -13.87 -11.25
CA ILE A 93 -1.12 -13.24 -10.83
C ILE A 93 -1.27 -12.64 -9.43
N THR A 94 -2.33 -11.87 -9.17
CA THR A 94 -2.60 -11.26 -7.87
C THR A 94 -2.75 -12.31 -6.77
N ILE A 95 -3.47 -13.39 -7.02
CA ILE A 95 -3.62 -14.51 -6.07
C ILE A 95 -2.25 -15.14 -5.80
N GLY A 96 -1.48 -15.45 -6.83
CA GLY A 96 -0.16 -16.07 -6.71
C GLY A 96 0.81 -15.20 -5.90
N VAL A 97 0.89 -13.90 -6.21
CA VAL A 97 1.72 -12.96 -5.46
C VAL A 97 1.23 -12.81 -4.01
N SER A 98 -0.08 -12.73 -3.79
CA SER A 98 -0.65 -12.63 -2.43
C SER A 98 -0.28 -13.84 -1.58
N VAL A 99 -0.41 -15.04 -2.13
CA VAL A 99 -0.03 -16.29 -1.42
C VAL A 99 1.47 -16.30 -1.13
N LEU A 100 2.31 -15.95 -2.11
CA LEU A 100 3.77 -15.87 -1.94
C LEU A 100 4.15 -14.88 -0.82
N VAL A 101 3.57 -13.69 -0.83
CA VAL A 101 3.82 -12.65 0.19
C VAL A 101 3.37 -13.14 1.57
N LEU A 102 2.18 -13.73 1.67
CA LEU A 102 1.69 -14.29 2.94
C LEU A 102 2.60 -15.38 3.48
N VAL A 103 3.07 -16.30 2.64
CA VAL A 103 4.00 -17.36 3.05
C VAL A 103 5.29 -16.74 3.58
N ILE A 104 5.89 -15.78 2.87
CA ILE A 104 7.13 -15.13 3.30
C ILE A 104 6.91 -14.37 4.63
N VAL A 105 5.83 -13.62 4.76
CA VAL A 105 5.51 -12.89 6.01
C VAL A 105 5.31 -13.85 7.18
N VAL A 106 4.65 -14.98 6.98
CA VAL A 106 4.46 -15.99 8.04
C VAL A 106 5.78 -16.64 8.42
N LEU A 107 6.62 -17.01 7.46
CA LEU A 107 7.92 -17.63 7.70
C LEU A 107 8.87 -16.70 8.46
N PHE A 108 8.92 -15.42 8.07
CA PHE A 108 9.82 -14.42 8.65
C PHE A 108 9.12 -13.47 9.64
N PHE A 109 7.98 -13.89 10.20
CA PHE A 109 7.15 -13.01 11.05
C PHE A 109 7.91 -12.45 12.25
N LYS A 110 8.70 -13.30 12.94
CA LYS A 110 9.45 -12.90 14.13
C LYS A 110 10.58 -11.94 13.81
N GLU A 111 11.29 -12.21 12.73
CA GLU A 111 12.42 -11.41 12.26
C GLU A 111 11.93 -10.04 11.78
N LEU A 112 10.87 -10.01 10.98
CA LEU A 112 10.24 -8.77 10.52
C LEU A 112 9.69 -7.95 11.69
N LEU A 113 9.11 -8.61 12.71
CA LEU A 113 8.62 -7.96 13.91
C LEU A 113 9.76 -7.28 14.67
N ILE A 114 10.81 -8.03 15.01
CA ILE A 114 11.93 -7.50 15.82
C ILE A 114 12.66 -6.39 15.07
N THR A 115 12.96 -6.58 13.79
CA THR A 115 13.68 -5.57 12.99
C THR A 115 12.88 -4.30 12.74
N SER A 116 11.54 -4.36 12.76
CA SER A 116 10.66 -3.20 12.57
C SER A 116 10.45 -2.40 13.86
N PHE A 117 10.36 -3.06 15.02
CA PHE A 117 10.05 -2.39 16.30
C PHE A 117 11.28 -2.09 17.14
N ASP A 118 12.30 -2.94 17.10
CA ASP A 118 13.56 -2.75 17.83
C ASP A 118 14.77 -3.13 16.98
N PRO A 119 15.17 -2.27 16.03
CA PRO A 119 16.32 -2.52 15.18
C PRO A 119 17.65 -2.56 15.93
N LEU A 120 17.74 -1.94 17.12
CA LEU A 120 18.96 -1.97 17.94
C LEU A 120 19.13 -3.37 18.57
N MET A 121 18.08 -3.91 19.17
CA MET A 121 18.07 -5.26 19.69
C MET A 121 18.30 -6.29 18.58
N ALA A 122 17.67 -6.12 17.41
CA ALA A 122 17.89 -6.99 16.26
C ALA A 122 19.38 -7.06 15.87
N LYS A 123 20.07 -5.92 15.84
CA LYS A 123 21.53 -5.87 15.58
C LYS A 123 22.33 -6.54 16.69
N ALA A 124 21.96 -6.33 17.96
CA ALA A 124 22.66 -6.91 19.11
C ALA A 124 22.64 -8.44 19.13
N ILE A 125 21.56 -9.05 18.63
CA ILE A 125 21.44 -10.53 18.48
C ILE A 125 21.96 -11.04 17.14
N GLY A 126 22.67 -10.22 16.36
CA GLY A 126 23.34 -10.60 15.12
C GLY A 126 22.48 -10.66 13.87
N MET A 127 21.26 -10.10 13.90
CA MET A 127 20.37 -10.07 12.73
C MET A 127 20.80 -9.01 11.72
N ASN A 128 20.71 -9.33 10.44
CA ASN A 128 20.93 -8.36 9.36
C ASN A 128 19.68 -7.50 9.13
N VAL A 129 19.57 -6.41 9.89
CA VAL A 129 18.42 -5.48 9.84
C VAL A 129 18.19 -4.92 8.44
N SER A 130 19.28 -4.64 7.69
CA SER A 130 19.16 -4.14 6.32
C SER A 130 18.49 -5.14 5.39
N PHE A 131 18.83 -6.43 5.50
CA PHE A 131 18.21 -7.48 4.69
C PHE A 131 16.69 -7.54 4.92
N TYR A 132 16.24 -7.58 6.18
CA TYR A 132 14.80 -7.63 6.49
C TYR A 132 14.07 -6.35 6.10
N HIS A 133 14.74 -5.21 6.17
CA HIS A 133 14.17 -3.95 5.68
C HIS A 133 13.96 -3.96 4.15
N TYR A 134 14.96 -4.42 3.38
CA TYR A 134 14.81 -4.58 1.95
C TYR A 134 13.76 -5.64 1.60
N LEU A 135 13.73 -6.75 2.31
CA LEU A 135 12.70 -7.78 2.13
C LEU A 135 11.31 -7.20 2.30
N LEU A 136 11.06 -6.43 3.37
CA LEU A 136 9.77 -5.78 3.61
C LEU A 136 9.40 -4.82 2.48
N MET A 137 10.37 -4.02 1.99
CA MET A 137 10.15 -3.09 0.88
C MET A 137 9.80 -3.82 -0.41
N VAL A 138 10.47 -4.93 -0.71
CA VAL A 138 10.16 -5.78 -1.87
C VAL A 138 8.75 -6.35 -1.77
N LEU A 139 8.37 -6.89 -0.60
CA LEU A 139 7.04 -7.43 -0.38
C LEU A 139 5.95 -6.36 -0.54
N LEU A 140 6.17 -5.16 0.00
CA LEU A 140 5.26 -4.02 -0.17
C LEU A 140 5.14 -3.61 -1.64
N THR A 141 6.27 -3.56 -2.36
CA THR A 141 6.27 -3.23 -3.80
C THR A 141 5.48 -4.26 -4.61
N LEU A 142 5.68 -5.56 -4.34
CA LEU A 142 4.94 -6.63 -5.03
C LEU A 142 3.43 -6.49 -4.79
N VAL A 143 3.00 -6.28 -3.55
CA VAL A 143 1.59 -6.08 -3.23
C VAL A 143 1.03 -4.82 -3.90
N ALA A 144 1.77 -3.69 -3.83
CA ALA A 144 1.31 -2.44 -4.40
C ALA A 144 1.17 -2.53 -5.93
N VAL A 145 2.17 -3.10 -6.62
CA VAL A 145 2.16 -3.22 -8.09
C VAL A 145 1.06 -4.15 -8.57
N THR A 146 0.89 -5.32 -7.93
CA THR A 146 -0.16 -6.28 -8.31
C THR A 146 -1.56 -5.71 -8.07
N ALA A 147 -1.76 -5.01 -6.97
CA ALA A 147 -3.04 -4.39 -6.67
C ALA A 147 -3.32 -3.17 -7.57
N MET A 148 -2.29 -2.39 -7.97
CA MET A 148 -2.46 -1.20 -8.82
C MET A 148 -3.11 -1.53 -10.16
N GLN A 149 -2.71 -2.62 -10.79
CA GLN A 149 -3.24 -3.03 -12.07
C GLN A 149 -4.74 -3.36 -12.02
N SER A 150 -5.19 -3.92 -10.89
CA SER A 150 -6.58 -4.35 -10.72
C SER A 150 -7.48 -3.24 -10.21
N VAL A 151 -7.01 -2.44 -9.24
CA VAL A 151 -7.89 -1.55 -8.46
C VAL A 151 -7.52 -0.08 -8.52
N GLY A 152 -6.41 0.27 -9.16
CA GLY A 152 -5.89 1.64 -9.25
C GLY A 152 -5.15 2.11 -7.99
N THR A 153 -4.38 3.20 -8.14
CA THR A 153 -3.47 3.69 -7.09
C THR A 153 -4.19 4.22 -5.86
N ILE A 154 -5.30 4.93 -6.05
CA ILE A 154 -6.06 5.56 -4.96
C ILE A 154 -6.59 4.52 -3.97
N LEU A 155 -7.15 3.42 -4.50
CA LEU A 155 -7.69 2.36 -3.65
C LEU A 155 -6.59 1.62 -2.89
N ILE A 156 -5.42 1.40 -3.50
CA ILE A 156 -4.30 0.72 -2.84
C ILE A 156 -3.85 1.48 -1.61
N VAL A 157 -3.59 2.79 -1.77
CA VAL A 157 -3.13 3.64 -0.66
C VAL A 157 -4.12 3.60 0.49
N ALA A 158 -5.40 3.77 0.19
CA ALA A 158 -6.45 3.70 1.19
C ALA A 158 -6.51 2.34 1.88
N MET A 159 -6.39 1.23 1.14
CA MET A 159 -6.47 -0.12 1.68
C MET A 159 -5.23 -0.57 2.46
N LEU A 160 -4.06 -0.01 2.19
CA LEU A 160 -2.86 -0.27 2.98
C LEU A 160 -2.89 0.45 4.34
N ILE A 161 -3.49 1.64 4.41
CA ILE A 161 -3.43 2.50 5.58
C ILE A 161 -4.70 2.38 6.44
N THR A 162 -5.88 2.56 5.85
CA THR A 162 -7.13 2.74 6.61
C THR A 162 -7.55 1.53 7.43
N PRO A 163 -7.51 0.27 6.93
CA PRO A 163 -7.84 -0.89 7.72
C PRO A 163 -6.85 -1.10 8.88
N ALA A 164 -5.55 -0.85 8.65
CA ALA A 164 -4.53 -0.96 9.68
C ALA A 164 -4.70 0.11 10.76
N ALA A 165 -4.99 1.35 10.38
CA ALA A 165 -5.29 2.44 11.30
C ALA A 165 -6.54 2.14 12.14
N THR A 166 -7.59 1.59 11.52
CA THR A 166 -8.81 1.18 12.22
C THR A 166 -8.52 0.07 13.24
N ALA A 167 -7.75 -0.94 12.84
CA ALA A 167 -7.35 -2.03 13.71
C ALA A 167 -6.51 -1.57 14.91
N TYR A 168 -5.62 -0.59 14.70
CA TYR A 168 -4.78 -0.02 15.75
C TYR A 168 -5.58 0.58 16.91
N LEU A 169 -6.78 1.10 16.65
CA LEU A 169 -7.66 1.65 17.68
C LEU A 169 -8.14 0.62 18.70
N TYR A 170 -8.15 -0.67 18.34
CA TYR A 170 -8.67 -1.76 19.19
C TYR A 170 -7.59 -2.78 19.58
N ALA A 171 -6.57 -2.96 18.74
CA ALA A 171 -5.55 -3.97 18.94
C ALA A 171 -4.54 -3.59 20.05
N ASN A 172 -4.14 -4.60 20.84
CA ASN A 172 -3.06 -4.49 21.83
C ASN A 172 -1.82 -5.31 21.43
N SER A 173 -1.91 -6.08 20.36
CA SER A 173 -0.80 -6.86 19.80
C SER A 173 -0.81 -6.79 18.28
N LEU A 174 0.36 -6.99 17.65
CA LEU A 174 0.46 -6.97 16.18
C LEU A 174 -0.38 -8.08 15.55
N LYS A 175 -0.43 -9.27 16.14
CA LYS A 175 -1.25 -10.39 15.64
C LYS A 175 -2.73 -10.01 15.58
N THR A 176 -3.27 -9.47 16.67
CA THR A 176 -4.66 -9.00 16.74
C THR A 176 -4.90 -7.87 15.73
N MET A 177 -3.94 -6.95 15.58
CA MET A 177 -4.02 -5.87 14.61
C MET A 177 -4.13 -6.38 13.17
N ILE A 178 -3.34 -7.39 12.79
CA ILE A 178 -3.39 -8.01 11.46
C ILE A 178 -4.78 -8.63 11.19
N PHE A 179 -5.32 -9.41 12.14
CA PHE A 179 -6.63 -10.02 11.97
C PHE A 179 -7.76 -9.01 11.85
N ILE A 180 -7.78 -7.99 12.73
CA ILE A 180 -8.78 -6.92 12.66
C ILE A 180 -8.64 -6.13 11.36
N SER A 181 -7.42 -5.79 10.95
CA SER A 181 -7.14 -5.09 9.69
C SER A 181 -7.65 -5.89 8.48
N ALA A 182 -7.39 -7.19 8.44
CA ALA A 182 -7.88 -8.07 7.38
C ALA A 182 -9.42 -8.11 7.34
N ALA A 183 -10.07 -8.21 8.51
CA ALA A 183 -11.54 -8.20 8.60
C ALA A 183 -12.14 -6.87 8.15
N VAL A 184 -11.55 -5.73 8.57
CA VAL A 184 -11.99 -4.39 8.14
C VAL A 184 -11.76 -4.19 6.64
N GLY A 185 -10.60 -4.61 6.11
CA GLY A 185 -10.31 -4.54 4.69
C GLY A 185 -11.30 -5.37 3.85
N ALA A 186 -11.57 -6.61 4.24
CA ALA A 186 -12.53 -7.47 3.56
C ALA A 186 -13.95 -6.92 3.62
N SER A 187 -14.41 -6.47 4.79
CA SER A 187 -15.75 -5.90 4.96
C SER A 187 -15.93 -4.59 4.18
N SER A 188 -14.94 -3.69 4.20
CA SER A 188 -15.00 -2.45 3.42
C SER A 188 -14.99 -2.70 1.92
N SER A 189 -14.26 -3.71 1.44
CA SER A 189 -14.24 -4.09 0.04
C SER A 189 -15.59 -4.66 -0.41
N LEU A 190 -16.17 -5.59 0.35
CA LEU A 190 -17.47 -6.18 0.03
C LEU A 190 -18.59 -5.14 0.06
N LEU A 191 -18.69 -4.36 1.13
CA LEU A 191 -19.72 -3.33 1.26
C LEU A 191 -19.55 -2.21 0.22
N GLY A 192 -18.31 -1.75 0.01
CA GLY A 192 -18.02 -0.71 -0.96
C GLY A 192 -18.29 -1.15 -2.40
N LEU A 193 -17.97 -2.41 -2.75
CA LEU A 193 -18.30 -2.97 -4.04
C LEU A 193 -19.82 -3.09 -4.25
N PHE A 194 -20.54 -3.56 -3.23
CA PHE A 194 -21.99 -3.65 -3.24
C PHE A 194 -22.66 -2.27 -3.45
N ILE A 195 -22.18 -1.25 -2.73
CA ILE A 195 -22.67 0.14 -2.88
C ILE A 195 -22.33 0.65 -4.29
N GLY A 196 -21.07 0.48 -4.73
CA GLY A 196 -20.63 0.91 -6.06
C GLY A 196 -21.48 0.33 -7.18
N TYR A 197 -21.78 -0.96 -7.10
CA TYR A 197 -22.60 -1.66 -8.08
C TYR A 197 -24.05 -1.17 -8.09
N ASN A 198 -24.71 -1.05 -6.92
CA ASN A 198 -26.11 -0.64 -6.85
C ASN A 198 -26.36 0.82 -7.25
N PHE A 199 -25.41 1.71 -6.99
CA PHE A 199 -25.54 3.15 -7.27
C PHE A 199 -24.84 3.59 -8.55
N ASN A 200 -24.27 2.65 -9.35
CA ASN A 200 -23.53 2.93 -10.58
C ASN A 200 -22.41 3.97 -10.40
N ILE A 201 -21.69 3.90 -9.28
CA ILE A 201 -20.53 4.74 -9.00
C ILE A 201 -19.21 3.95 -9.06
N ALA A 202 -18.09 4.64 -9.23
CA ALA A 202 -16.79 4.02 -9.33
C ALA A 202 -16.51 3.12 -8.10
N ALA A 203 -16.38 1.81 -8.33
CA ALA A 203 -16.24 0.81 -7.27
C ALA A 203 -15.03 1.08 -6.36
N GLY A 204 -13.88 1.50 -6.92
CA GLY A 204 -12.70 1.86 -6.14
C GLY A 204 -12.97 2.98 -5.15
N SER A 205 -13.56 4.08 -5.59
CA SER A 205 -13.90 5.23 -4.74
C SER A 205 -14.95 4.86 -3.68
N SER A 206 -15.93 4.02 -4.01
CA SER A 206 -16.93 3.52 -3.08
C SER A 206 -16.30 2.68 -1.95
N ILE A 207 -15.35 1.82 -2.28
CA ILE A 207 -14.60 1.02 -1.30
C ILE A 207 -13.79 1.93 -0.37
N VAL A 208 -13.10 2.95 -0.91
CA VAL A 208 -12.33 3.91 -0.12
C VAL A 208 -13.23 4.67 0.86
N LEU A 209 -14.37 5.18 0.40
CA LEU A 209 -15.33 5.89 1.25
C LEU A 209 -15.91 4.97 2.33
N THR A 210 -16.19 3.72 2.00
CA THR A 210 -16.66 2.72 2.98
C THR A 210 -15.60 2.45 4.04
N ALA A 211 -14.34 2.26 3.65
CA ALA A 211 -13.23 2.08 4.59
C ALA A 211 -13.04 3.32 5.48
N ALA A 212 -13.08 4.52 4.91
CA ALA A 212 -12.99 5.77 5.64
C ALA A 212 -14.17 5.95 6.63
N SER A 213 -15.38 5.59 6.23
CA SER A 213 -16.57 5.62 7.09
C SER A 213 -16.43 4.67 8.28
N LEU A 214 -15.96 3.44 8.03
CA LEU A 214 -15.67 2.47 9.08
C LEU A 214 -14.59 2.97 10.04
N PHE A 215 -13.54 3.63 9.51
CA PHE A 215 -12.52 4.26 10.34
C PHE A 215 -13.11 5.36 11.22
N VAL A 216 -13.93 6.28 10.67
CA VAL A 216 -14.54 7.37 11.42
C VAL A 216 -15.46 6.82 12.52
N ILE A 217 -16.32 5.84 12.21
CA ILE A 217 -17.18 5.19 13.20
C ILE A 217 -16.32 4.54 14.30
N SER A 218 -15.31 3.79 13.92
CA SER A 218 -14.39 3.15 14.86
C SER A 218 -13.62 4.16 15.69
N PHE A 219 -13.24 5.28 15.10
CA PHE A 219 -12.57 6.37 15.80
C PHE A 219 -13.46 7.00 16.87
N LEU A 220 -14.74 7.22 16.59
CA LEU A 220 -15.71 7.79 17.55
C LEU A 220 -16.02 6.83 18.71
N ILE A 221 -16.03 5.51 18.47
CA ILE A 221 -16.41 4.49 19.45
C ILE A 221 -15.20 3.96 20.23
N SER A 222 -13.97 4.16 19.74
CA SER A 222 -12.78 3.51 20.29
C SER A 222 -12.51 3.87 21.75
N PRO A 223 -12.27 2.87 22.62
CA PRO A 223 -11.92 3.08 24.02
C PRO A 223 -10.55 3.74 24.24
N LYS A 224 -9.68 3.75 23.22
CA LYS A 224 -8.34 4.39 23.29
C LYS A 224 -8.37 5.91 23.09
N GLN A 225 -9.53 6.48 22.79
CA GLN A 225 -9.70 7.91 22.56
C GLN A 225 -9.67 8.72 23.85
N LYS A 226 -8.76 9.68 23.91
CA LYS A 226 -8.65 10.63 25.04
C LYS A 226 -9.85 11.57 25.15
N PHE A 227 -10.62 11.73 24.07
CA PHE A 227 -11.75 12.68 24.01
C PHE A 227 -12.94 12.24 24.87
N LEU A 228 -13.26 10.96 24.91
CA LEU A 228 -14.33 10.42 25.75
C LEU A 228 -13.89 10.29 27.21
N ARG A 229 -12.61 10.00 27.46
CA ARG A 229 -12.05 9.86 28.80
C ARG A 229 -11.98 11.18 29.61
N LYS A 230 -11.98 12.34 28.92
CA LYS A 230 -11.96 13.66 29.57
C LYS A 230 -13.34 14.03 30.15
N LYS A 231 -14.42 13.47 29.59
CA LYS A 231 -15.78 13.70 30.04
C LYS A 231 -16.14 12.90 31.31
N GLU A 232 -15.53 11.73 31.51
CA GLU A 232 -15.76 10.94 32.76
C GLU A 232 -14.94 11.42 33.96
N ARG A 233 -13.91 12.25 33.78
CA ARG A 233 -13.13 12.85 34.88
C ARG A 233 -13.63 14.22 35.32
N SER A 234 -14.67 14.77 34.67
CA SER A 234 -15.29 16.04 34.98
C SER A 234 -16.71 15.90 35.59
N LEU A 235 -17.12 14.67 35.91
CA LEU A 235 -18.27 14.30 36.73
C LEU A 235 -17.79 13.62 38.01
#